data_1b96df66f066f87e3c41f23e172e6a9d
#
_entry.id   1b96df66f066f87e3c41f23e172e6a9d
#
_cell.length_a   1.000
_cell.length_b   1.000
_cell.length_c   1.000
_cell.angle_alpha   90.00
_cell.angle_beta   90.00
_cell.angle_gamma   90.00
#
_symmetry.space_group_name_H-M   'P 1'
#
loop_
_entity.id
_entity.type
_entity.pdbx_description
1 polymer ?
#
loop_
_entity_poly.entity_id
_entity_poly.type
_entity_poly.pdbx_seq_one_letter_code
_entity_poly.pdbx_strand_id
1 'polypeptide(L)'
;MRKVSVIAALGSIFLLSLAAAAQDHQAPKIIQIVREEIKTGKMAAHSNEANNTVQVWAKAKSAHHRLAMVPIAGNENEVLYFWPFESYAELEKSGRDLDQVAVTYQADFDRISANNKGEDLHVSQRDSIAMLRPDLSYNPNVDITKMRFMRVEIIRLKPGTNRNWEEGRRMMKAAHEKARIDENMLVYQIVGGMQANTFMVLFPWKSLEGLATIPHGKDYWDAMGDGNRDKLDKINSESIVLDDVGIYGFNPQLSYVPAEFATADAFWKFKPMNSTPQPAVTAVKKPVKR
;
A
#
# COMPACT_ATOMS: atom_id res chain seq x y z
N MET A 1 -31.27 66.39 -34.62
CA MET A 1 -29.94 65.82 -34.47
C MET A 1 -29.97 64.85 -33.31
N ARG A 2 -30.10 63.54 -33.59
CA ARG A 2 -30.12 62.46 -32.57
C ARG A 2 -28.79 61.76 -32.67
N LYS A 3 -28.03 61.78 -31.56
CA LYS A 3 -26.79 60.95 -31.40
C LYS A 3 -27.14 59.51 -31.02
N VAL A 4 -26.75 58.56 -31.84
CA VAL A 4 -26.83 57.15 -31.56
C VAL A 4 -25.53 56.75 -30.90
N SER A 5 -25.59 56.32 -29.64
CA SER A 5 -24.46 55.75 -28.92
C SER A 5 -24.44 54.22 -29.14
N VAL A 6 -23.37 53.77 -29.76
CA VAL A 6 -23.09 52.33 -29.91
C VAL A 6 -22.36 51.85 -28.65
N ILE A 7 -23.01 50.97 -27.89
CA ILE A 7 -22.40 50.30 -26.74
C ILE A 7 -21.74 49.03 -27.30
N ALA A 8 -20.41 49.00 -27.30
CA ALA A 8 -19.64 47.79 -27.58
C ALA A 8 -19.59 46.94 -26.33
N ALA A 9 -20.25 45.78 -26.35
CA ALA A 9 -20.16 44.76 -25.33
C ALA A 9 -18.88 43.97 -25.54
N LEU A 10 -17.86 44.20 -24.72
CA LEU A 10 -16.68 43.32 -24.59
C LEU A 10 -17.04 42.06 -23.81
N GLY A 11 -17.27 40.99 -24.54
CA GLY A 11 -17.40 39.66 -23.97
C GLY A 11 -16.05 39.15 -23.47
N SER A 12 -15.83 39.21 -22.17
CA SER A 12 -14.68 38.55 -21.53
C SER A 12 -14.89 37.06 -21.55
N ILE A 13 -14.20 36.36 -22.46
CA ILE A 13 -14.08 34.91 -22.45
C ILE A 13 -13.16 34.56 -21.28
N PHE A 14 -13.74 34.14 -20.15
CA PHE A 14 -13.02 33.48 -19.08
C PHE A 14 -12.59 32.10 -19.58
N LEU A 15 -11.36 31.99 -20.07
CA LEU A 15 -10.67 30.74 -20.22
C LEU A 15 -10.41 30.21 -18.82
N LEU A 16 -11.32 29.36 -18.32
CA LEU A 16 -11.05 28.44 -17.22
C LEU A 16 -9.97 27.48 -17.72
N SER A 17 -8.71 27.85 -17.49
CA SER A 17 -7.62 26.87 -17.51
C SER A 17 -7.91 25.88 -16.41
N LEU A 18 -8.44 24.70 -16.78
CA LEU A 18 -8.32 23.48 -15.99
C LEU A 18 -6.82 23.20 -15.88
N ALA A 19 -6.17 23.81 -14.89
CA ALA A 19 -4.95 23.26 -14.36
C ALA A 19 -5.37 21.88 -13.80
N ALA A 20 -5.15 20.82 -14.59
CA ALA A 20 -5.08 19.49 -14.05
C ALA A 20 -4.00 19.59 -12.96
N ALA A 21 -4.43 19.65 -11.69
CA ALA A 21 -3.54 19.55 -10.57
C ALA A 21 -2.78 18.25 -10.82
N ALA A 22 -1.49 18.36 -11.12
CA ALA A 22 -0.60 17.22 -11.13
C ALA A 22 -0.76 16.61 -9.74
N GLN A 23 -1.40 15.45 -9.68
CA GLN A 23 -1.60 14.73 -8.44
C GLN A 23 -0.20 14.48 -7.91
N ASP A 24 0.09 15.02 -6.74
CA ASP A 24 1.41 14.87 -6.12
C ASP A 24 1.53 13.40 -5.70
N HIS A 25 2.18 12.59 -6.54
CA HIS A 25 2.34 11.15 -6.33
C HIS A 25 3.43 10.83 -5.32
N GLN A 26 3.71 11.76 -4.39
CA GLN A 26 4.70 11.51 -3.36
C GLN A 26 4.27 10.36 -2.45
N ALA A 27 5.24 9.52 -2.11
CA ALA A 27 5.01 8.48 -1.11
C ALA A 27 4.64 9.13 0.23
N PRO A 28 3.63 8.62 0.96
CA PRO A 28 3.23 9.16 2.24
C PRO A 28 4.41 9.11 3.23
N LYS A 29 4.56 10.17 4.03
CA LYS A 29 5.67 10.27 4.99
C LYS A 29 5.58 9.24 6.10
N ILE A 30 4.33 8.87 6.45
CA ILE A 30 4.02 7.91 7.50
C ILE A 30 2.98 6.94 6.95
N ILE A 31 3.16 5.67 7.23
CA ILE A 31 2.14 4.66 7.01
C ILE A 31 1.85 3.93 8.33
N GLN A 32 0.56 3.74 8.63
CA GLN A 32 0.14 2.73 9.58
C GLN A 32 -0.15 1.46 8.80
N ILE A 33 0.38 0.35 9.28
CA ILE A 33 0.23 -0.96 8.68
C ILE A 33 -0.54 -1.81 9.65
N VAL A 34 -1.70 -2.32 9.22
CA VAL A 34 -2.46 -3.32 9.96
C VAL A 34 -2.30 -4.65 9.24
N ARG A 35 -1.73 -5.62 9.94
CA ARG A 35 -1.58 -7.00 9.47
C ARG A 35 -2.57 -7.86 10.21
N GLU A 36 -3.50 -8.45 9.48
CA GLU A 36 -4.51 -9.34 10.01
C GLU A 36 -4.26 -10.77 9.54
N GLU A 37 -4.16 -11.70 10.46
CA GLU A 37 -4.12 -13.13 10.19
C GLU A 37 -5.50 -13.73 10.47
N ILE A 38 -6.12 -14.26 9.44
CA ILE A 38 -7.49 -14.72 9.45
C ILE A 38 -7.51 -16.23 9.75
N LYS A 39 -8.46 -16.68 10.56
CA LYS A 39 -8.65 -18.13 10.83
C LYS A 39 -8.91 -18.88 9.53
N THR A 40 -8.29 -20.06 9.40
CA THR A 40 -8.46 -20.93 8.23
C THR A 40 -9.94 -21.16 7.91
N GLY A 41 -10.32 -20.95 6.65
CA GLY A 41 -11.69 -21.05 6.15
C GLY A 41 -12.59 -19.85 6.47
N LYS A 42 -12.07 -18.79 7.12
CA LYS A 42 -12.85 -17.58 7.46
C LYS A 42 -12.58 -16.38 6.53
N MET A 43 -11.69 -16.49 5.57
CA MET A 43 -11.32 -15.38 4.67
C MET A 43 -12.54 -14.78 3.94
N ALA A 44 -13.51 -15.58 3.51
CA ALA A 44 -14.71 -15.08 2.84
C ALA A 44 -15.60 -14.27 3.81
N ALA A 45 -15.76 -14.72 5.05
CA ALA A 45 -16.51 -14.00 6.09
C ALA A 45 -15.82 -12.67 6.43
N HIS A 46 -14.49 -12.70 6.63
CA HIS A 46 -13.69 -11.52 6.87
C HIS A 46 -13.77 -10.52 5.70
N SER A 47 -13.68 -10.99 4.46
CA SER A 47 -13.79 -10.12 3.27
C SER A 47 -15.16 -9.44 3.19
N ASN A 48 -16.24 -10.15 3.53
CA ASN A 48 -17.57 -9.55 3.60
C ASN A 48 -17.67 -8.49 4.70
N GLU A 49 -17.11 -8.75 5.87
CA GLU A 49 -17.07 -7.80 6.99
C GLU A 49 -16.29 -6.54 6.62
N ALA A 50 -15.07 -6.70 6.08
CA ALA A 50 -14.23 -5.59 5.64
C ALA A 50 -14.88 -4.77 4.52
N ASN A 51 -15.56 -5.41 3.55
CA ASN A 51 -16.31 -4.73 2.49
C ASN A 51 -17.49 -3.93 3.05
N ASN A 52 -18.26 -4.50 4.00
CA ASN A 52 -19.34 -3.79 4.67
C ASN A 52 -18.83 -2.60 5.49
N THR A 53 -17.69 -2.74 6.15
CA THR A 53 -17.02 -1.66 6.87
C THR A 53 -16.65 -0.50 5.93
N VAL A 54 -16.11 -0.80 4.74
CA VAL A 54 -15.86 0.21 3.69
C VAL A 54 -17.13 0.96 3.31
N GLN A 55 -18.28 0.28 3.21
CA GLN A 55 -19.55 0.94 2.93
C GLN A 55 -20.00 1.89 4.05
N VAL A 56 -19.74 1.55 5.32
CA VAL A 56 -20.01 2.44 6.45
C VAL A 56 -19.13 3.69 6.38
N TRP A 57 -17.84 3.55 6.09
CA TRP A 57 -16.95 4.69 5.92
C TRP A 57 -17.34 5.57 4.74
N ALA A 58 -17.77 4.98 3.62
CA ALA A 58 -18.27 5.72 2.48
C ALA A 58 -19.55 6.50 2.83
N LYS A 59 -20.49 5.89 3.56
CA LYS A 59 -21.70 6.54 4.09
C LYS A 59 -21.36 7.70 5.04
N ALA A 60 -20.34 7.52 5.89
CA ALA A 60 -19.84 8.53 6.80
C ALA A 60 -19.03 9.63 6.09
N LYS A 61 -18.68 9.45 4.82
CA LYS A 61 -17.75 10.31 4.07
C LYS A 61 -16.44 10.49 4.81
N SER A 62 -15.89 9.40 5.36
CA SER A 62 -14.61 9.43 6.07
C SER A 62 -13.52 10.02 5.18
N ALA A 63 -12.71 10.91 5.75
CA ALA A 63 -11.55 11.47 5.06
C ALA A 63 -10.33 10.54 5.10
N HIS A 64 -10.39 9.46 5.89
CA HIS A 64 -9.26 8.56 6.11
C HIS A 64 -9.38 7.34 5.21
N HIS A 65 -8.43 7.23 4.29
CA HIS A 65 -8.40 6.20 3.27
C HIS A 65 -7.41 5.09 3.63
N ARG A 66 -7.65 3.87 3.10
CA ARG A 66 -6.72 2.75 3.22
C ARG A 66 -6.64 1.94 1.95
N LEU A 67 -5.48 1.37 1.71
CA LEU A 67 -5.27 0.32 0.72
C LEU A 67 -5.32 -1.04 1.41
N ALA A 68 -5.97 -2.01 0.80
CA ALA A 68 -5.97 -3.39 1.23
C ALA A 68 -5.24 -4.25 0.22
N MET A 69 -4.46 -5.20 0.70
CA MET A 69 -3.69 -6.14 -0.11
C MET A 69 -3.86 -7.56 0.41
N VAL A 70 -3.95 -8.50 -0.52
CA VAL A 70 -4.04 -9.95 -0.23
C VAL A 70 -2.85 -10.68 -0.85
N PRO A 71 -2.35 -11.75 -0.23
CA PRO A 71 -1.16 -12.45 -0.72
C PRO A 71 -1.39 -13.10 -2.09
N ILE A 72 -0.39 -12.97 -2.96
CA ILE A 72 -0.19 -13.78 -4.15
C ILE A 72 0.82 -14.90 -3.84
N ALA A 73 1.83 -14.57 -3.02
CA ALA A 73 2.75 -15.52 -2.44
C ALA A 73 3.06 -15.07 -1.00
N GLY A 74 2.93 -16.00 -0.06
CA GLY A 74 3.04 -15.77 1.37
C GLY A 74 1.97 -16.54 2.15
N ASN A 75 1.54 -16.03 3.30
CA ASN A 75 0.47 -16.61 4.09
C ASN A 75 -0.90 -16.32 3.47
N GLU A 76 -1.58 -17.31 2.90
CA GLU A 76 -2.88 -17.17 2.23
C GLU A 76 -4.01 -16.65 3.14
N ASN A 77 -3.83 -16.75 4.45
CA ASN A 77 -4.79 -16.28 5.45
C ASN A 77 -4.46 -14.87 5.97
N GLU A 78 -3.67 -14.09 5.25
CA GLU A 78 -3.26 -12.76 5.66
C GLU A 78 -3.95 -11.66 4.83
N VAL A 79 -4.24 -10.52 5.47
CA VAL A 79 -4.61 -9.28 4.80
C VAL A 79 -3.75 -8.15 5.37
N LEU A 80 -3.19 -7.33 4.49
CA LEU A 80 -2.46 -6.13 4.86
C LEU A 80 -3.29 -4.90 4.52
N TYR A 81 -3.38 -3.97 5.46
CA TYR A 81 -3.97 -2.64 5.23
C TYR A 81 -2.92 -1.57 5.46
N PHE A 82 -2.81 -0.64 4.52
CA PHE A 82 -1.93 0.52 4.59
C PHE A 82 -2.74 1.80 4.65
N TRP A 83 -2.54 2.56 5.72
CA TRP A 83 -3.15 3.86 5.95
C TRP A 83 -2.08 4.93 5.77
N PRO A 84 -2.18 5.78 4.73
CA PRO A 84 -1.20 6.82 4.46
C PRO A 84 -1.47 8.08 5.27
N PHE A 85 -0.39 8.74 5.75
CA PHE A 85 -0.45 10.01 6.47
C PHE A 85 0.74 10.89 6.11
N GLU A 86 0.53 12.22 6.12
CA GLU A 86 1.58 13.21 5.91
C GLU A 86 2.25 13.63 7.21
N SER A 87 1.62 13.37 8.37
CA SER A 87 2.15 13.71 9.68
C SER A 87 1.60 12.82 10.79
N TYR A 88 2.30 12.79 11.93
CA TYR A 88 1.79 12.12 13.14
C TYR A 88 0.53 12.81 13.70
N ALA A 89 0.37 14.12 13.49
CA ALA A 89 -0.85 14.82 13.90
C ALA A 89 -2.07 14.36 13.07
N GLU A 90 -1.86 14.08 11.78
CA GLU A 90 -2.90 13.49 10.94
C GLU A 90 -3.24 12.06 11.36
N LEU A 91 -2.23 11.22 11.65
CA LEU A 91 -2.43 9.88 12.19
C LEU A 91 -3.23 9.93 13.52
N GLU A 92 -2.86 10.81 14.45
CA GLU A 92 -3.60 10.98 15.72
C GLU A 92 -5.04 11.44 15.49
N LYS A 93 -5.24 12.40 14.57
CA LYS A 93 -6.57 12.87 14.20
C LYS A 93 -7.42 11.74 13.59
N SER A 94 -6.84 10.90 12.74
CA SER A 94 -7.56 9.80 12.10
C SER A 94 -8.15 8.82 13.11
N GLY A 95 -7.43 8.51 14.18
CA GLY A 95 -7.94 7.67 15.26
C GLY A 95 -9.21 8.25 15.87
N ARG A 96 -9.18 9.53 16.28
CA ARG A 96 -10.36 10.21 16.84
C ARG A 96 -11.54 10.28 15.87
N ASP A 97 -11.26 10.56 14.60
CA ASP A 97 -12.32 10.65 13.58
C ASP A 97 -12.98 9.28 13.33
N LEU A 98 -12.20 8.21 13.29
CA LEU A 98 -12.72 6.84 13.13
C LEU A 98 -13.50 6.37 14.37
N ASP A 99 -13.07 6.73 15.58
CA ASP A 99 -13.83 6.49 16.80
C ASP A 99 -15.19 7.20 16.74
N GLN A 100 -15.22 8.45 16.28
CA GLN A 100 -16.47 9.19 16.10
C GLN A 100 -17.39 8.54 15.06
N VAL A 101 -16.83 8.00 13.96
CA VAL A 101 -17.60 7.22 12.97
C VAL A 101 -18.15 5.96 13.61
N ALA A 102 -17.36 5.23 14.41
CA ALA A 102 -17.79 4.02 15.09
C ALA A 102 -18.99 4.31 16.03
N VAL A 103 -18.93 5.39 16.81
CA VAL A 103 -20.04 5.81 17.69
C VAL A 103 -21.26 6.22 16.86
N THR A 104 -21.09 7.03 15.82
CA THR A 104 -22.20 7.55 15.01
C THR A 104 -22.93 6.47 14.25
N TYR A 105 -22.22 5.46 13.77
CA TYR A 105 -22.71 4.35 12.96
C TYR A 105 -22.73 3.01 13.70
N GLN A 106 -22.81 3.04 15.03
CA GLN A 106 -22.78 1.84 15.89
C GLN A 106 -23.74 0.75 15.42
N ALA A 107 -24.99 1.10 15.07
CA ALA A 107 -25.99 0.13 14.59
C ALA A 107 -25.59 -0.55 13.27
N ASP A 108 -24.82 0.14 12.40
CA ASP A 108 -24.31 -0.46 11.17
C ASP A 108 -23.19 -1.47 11.50
N PHE A 109 -22.28 -1.15 12.44
CA PHE A 109 -21.23 -2.06 12.89
C PHE A 109 -21.78 -3.25 13.66
N ASP A 110 -22.80 -3.05 14.52
CA ASP A 110 -23.49 -4.15 15.22
C ASP A 110 -24.10 -5.14 14.22
N ARG A 111 -24.71 -4.63 13.15
CA ARG A 111 -25.26 -5.48 12.08
C ARG A 111 -24.17 -6.25 11.33
N ILE A 112 -23.03 -5.61 11.05
CA ILE A 112 -21.87 -6.27 10.42
C ILE A 112 -21.39 -7.42 11.30
N SER A 113 -21.17 -7.18 12.59
CA SER A 113 -20.75 -8.19 13.56
C SER A 113 -21.77 -9.33 13.67
N ALA A 114 -23.09 -9.01 13.70
CA ALA A 114 -24.15 -10.00 13.77
C ALA A 114 -24.18 -10.97 12.57
N ASN A 115 -23.74 -10.53 11.38
CA ASN A 115 -23.62 -11.39 10.20
C ASN A 115 -22.67 -12.57 10.41
N ASN A 116 -21.65 -12.38 11.24
CA ASN A 116 -20.70 -13.41 11.66
C ASN A 116 -21.05 -14.03 13.02
N LYS A 117 -22.28 -13.82 13.54
CA LYS A 117 -22.75 -14.28 14.86
C LYS A 117 -21.86 -13.82 16.02
N GLY A 118 -21.18 -12.68 15.86
CA GLY A 118 -20.19 -12.16 16.82
C GLY A 118 -18.92 -13.03 16.92
N GLU A 119 -18.67 -13.91 15.95
CA GLU A 119 -17.45 -14.73 15.93
C GLU A 119 -16.26 -13.86 15.61
N ASP A 120 -15.19 -13.99 16.39
CA ASP A 120 -13.89 -13.44 16.06
C ASP A 120 -13.27 -14.22 14.89
N LEU A 121 -12.99 -13.54 13.79
CA LEU A 121 -12.48 -14.13 12.57
C LEU A 121 -10.94 -14.18 12.52
N HIS A 122 -10.26 -13.53 13.48
CA HIS A 122 -8.80 -13.36 13.46
C HIS A 122 -8.08 -14.38 14.33
N VAL A 123 -6.93 -14.81 13.85
CA VAL A 123 -5.90 -15.47 14.67
C VAL A 123 -5.10 -14.41 15.41
N SER A 124 -4.74 -13.33 14.69
CA SER A 124 -4.03 -12.20 15.24
C SER A 124 -4.27 -10.94 14.40
N GLN A 125 -4.17 -9.80 15.06
CA GLN A 125 -4.08 -8.50 14.42
C GLN A 125 -2.88 -7.76 15.02
N ARG A 126 -2.08 -7.13 14.18
CA ARG A 126 -0.90 -6.35 14.60
C ARG A 126 -0.83 -5.05 13.83
N ASP A 127 -0.68 -3.97 14.59
CA ASP A 127 -0.52 -2.64 14.05
C ASP A 127 0.94 -2.22 14.16
N SER A 128 1.42 -1.51 13.16
CA SER A 128 2.74 -0.89 13.19
C SER A 128 2.71 0.45 12.48
N ILE A 129 3.63 1.33 12.89
CA ILE A 129 3.81 2.65 12.30
C ILE A 129 5.20 2.70 11.70
N ALA A 130 5.28 3.18 10.46
CA ALA A 130 6.51 3.29 9.72
C ALA A 130 6.67 4.68 9.11
N MET A 131 7.90 5.18 9.10
CA MET A 131 8.29 6.47 8.58
C MET A 131 9.12 6.29 7.30
N LEU A 132 8.77 7.02 6.24
CA LEU A 132 9.52 7.01 4.98
C LEU A 132 10.97 7.47 5.19
N ARG A 133 11.90 6.76 4.56
CA ARG A 133 13.33 7.09 4.49
C ARG A 133 13.68 7.48 3.03
N PRO A 134 13.48 8.75 2.64
CA PRO A 134 13.76 9.19 1.26
C PRO A 134 15.23 9.04 0.87
N ASP A 135 16.12 9.11 1.86
CA ASP A 135 17.56 8.93 1.68
C ASP A 135 17.95 7.50 1.27
N LEU A 136 17.09 6.51 1.59
CA LEU A 136 17.28 5.09 1.26
C LEU A 136 16.36 4.62 0.12
N SER A 137 15.35 5.40 -0.24
CA SER A 137 14.37 5.08 -1.27
C SER A 137 14.89 5.50 -2.66
N TYR A 138 14.49 4.74 -3.68
CA TYR A 138 14.73 5.06 -5.08
C TYR A 138 13.40 5.29 -5.80
N ASN A 139 13.31 6.41 -6.55
CA ASN A 139 12.13 6.79 -7.30
C ASN A 139 10.82 6.65 -6.47
N PRO A 140 10.71 7.35 -5.30
CA PRO A 140 9.60 7.14 -4.36
C PRO A 140 8.27 7.73 -4.83
N ASN A 141 8.27 8.51 -5.92
CA ASN A 141 7.05 9.13 -6.47
C ASN A 141 6.33 8.10 -7.33
N VAL A 142 5.28 7.48 -6.76
CA VAL A 142 4.58 6.36 -7.36
C VAL A 142 3.12 6.72 -7.60
N ASP A 143 2.66 6.63 -8.85
CA ASP A 143 1.23 6.62 -9.13
C ASP A 143 0.62 5.28 -8.71
N ILE A 144 0.25 5.18 -7.43
CA ILE A 144 -0.30 3.96 -6.85
C ILE A 144 -1.61 3.53 -7.53
N THR A 145 -2.32 4.45 -8.20
CA THR A 145 -3.56 4.14 -8.92
C THR A 145 -3.33 3.17 -10.08
N LYS A 146 -2.10 3.13 -10.62
CA LYS A 146 -1.70 2.25 -11.72
C LYS A 146 -1.08 0.94 -11.24
N MET A 147 -0.82 0.79 -9.96
CA MET A 147 -0.21 -0.41 -9.42
C MET A 147 -1.25 -1.48 -9.16
N ARG A 148 -0.83 -2.75 -9.28
CA ARG A 148 -1.69 -3.94 -9.07
C ARG A 148 -1.11 -4.85 -8.01
N PHE A 149 0.20 -4.80 -7.84
CA PHE A 149 0.94 -5.68 -6.95
C PHE A 149 1.94 -4.88 -6.12
N MET A 150 2.30 -5.47 -4.99
CA MET A 150 3.31 -4.94 -4.08
C MET A 150 4.17 -6.11 -3.60
N ARG A 151 5.49 -6.04 -3.80
CA ARG A 151 6.42 -6.86 -3.05
C ARG A 151 6.73 -6.13 -1.76
N VAL A 152 6.60 -6.81 -0.66
CA VAL A 152 6.84 -6.30 0.70
C VAL A 152 7.96 -7.11 1.31
N GLU A 153 9.05 -6.45 1.70
CA GLU A 153 10.15 -7.04 2.46
C GLU A 153 10.13 -6.47 3.88
N ILE A 154 10.16 -7.33 4.86
CA ILE A 154 10.36 -6.98 6.27
C ILE A 154 11.78 -7.39 6.65
N ILE A 155 12.62 -6.41 6.85
CA ILE A 155 14.04 -6.61 7.17
C ILE A 155 14.28 -6.20 8.61
N ARG A 156 14.74 -7.14 9.44
CA ARG A 156 15.17 -6.88 10.80
C ARG A 156 16.69 -7.00 10.90
N LEU A 157 17.30 -5.99 11.49
CA LEU A 157 18.76 -5.90 11.62
C LEU A 157 19.22 -6.29 13.02
N LYS A 158 20.44 -6.77 13.11
CA LYS A 158 21.19 -6.94 14.37
C LYS A 158 21.37 -5.57 15.05
N PRO A 159 21.29 -5.50 16.37
CA PRO A 159 21.59 -4.27 17.09
C PRO A 159 22.97 -3.70 16.72
N GLY A 160 23.03 -2.41 16.44
CA GLY A 160 24.26 -1.70 16.10
C GLY A 160 24.67 -1.75 14.62
N THR A 161 23.96 -2.48 13.76
CA THR A 161 24.33 -2.61 12.33
C THR A 161 23.55 -1.69 11.39
N ASN A 162 22.63 -0.87 11.90
CA ASN A 162 21.77 -0.02 11.09
C ASN A 162 22.56 0.84 10.08
N ARG A 163 23.66 1.48 10.53
CA ARG A 163 24.46 2.36 9.65
C ARG A 163 25.08 1.60 8.48
N ASN A 164 25.57 0.39 8.71
CA ASN A 164 26.17 -0.45 7.67
C ASN A 164 25.10 -0.85 6.64
N TRP A 165 23.93 -1.30 7.11
CA TRP A 165 22.83 -1.67 6.24
C TRP A 165 22.34 -0.45 5.44
N GLU A 166 22.17 0.71 6.07
CA GLU A 166 21.80 1.95 5.38
C GLU A 166 22.82 2.35 4.31
N GLU A 167 24.12 2.14 4.57
CA GLU A 167 25.16 2.32 3.56
C GLU A 167 24.94 1.40 2.35
N GLY A 168 24.67 0.10 2.60
CA GLY A 168 24.32 -0.85 1.55
C GLY A 168 23.11 -0.39 0.73
N ARG A 169 22.06 0.14 1.40
CA ARG A 169 20.87 0.67 0.69
C ARG A 169 21.19 1.90 -0.15
N ARG A 170 22.05 2.81 0.33
CA ARG A 170 22.51 3.95 -0.49
C ARG A 170 23.36 3.50 -1.69
N MET A 171 24.15 2.45 -1.54
CA MET A 171 24.88 1.84 -2.67
C MET A 171 23.90 1.27 -3.71
N MET A 172 22.87 0.54 -3.29
CA MET A 172 21.82 0.03 -4.17
C MET A 172 21.10 1.18 -4.89
N LYS A 173 20.67 2.22 -4.15
CA LYS A 173 20.02 3.40 -4.71
C LYS A 173 20.91 4.05 -5.79
N ALA A 174 22.18 4.29 -5.52
CA ALA A 174 23.12 4.89 -6.48
C ALA A 174 23.29 4.01 -7.73
N ALA A 175 23.27 2.68 -7.59
CA ALA A 175 23.30 1.77 -8.74
C ALA A 175 22.04 1.86 -9.59
N HIS A 176 20.86 1.92 -8.96
CA HIS A 176 19.57 2.13 -9.66
C HIS A 176 19.56 3.45 -10.42
N GLU A 177 20.00 4.54 -9.78
CA GLU A 177 20.09 5.88 -10.40
C GLU A 177 21.02 5.87 -11.62
N LYS A 178 22.22 5.28 -11.48
CA LYS A 178 23.24 5.23 -12.53
C LYS A 178 22.80 4.32 -13.71
N ALA A 179 22.21 3.17 -13.41
CA ALA A 179 21.69 2.23 -14.40
C ALA A 179 20.32 2.66 -14.97
N ARG A 180 19.67 3.69 -14.40
CA ARG A 180 18.33 4.16 -14.78
C ARG A 180 17.30 3.04 -14.79
N ILE A 181 17.31 2.22 -13.74
CA ILE A 181 16.37 1.10 -13.61
C ILE A 181 14.95 1.66 -13.46
N ASP A 182 14.01 1.14 -14.26
CA ASP A 182 12.59 1.50 -14.16
C ASP A 182 11.93 0.70 -13.03
N GLU A 183 12.23 1.10 -11.81
CA GLU A 183 11.71 0.49 -10.59
C GLU A 183 11.43 1.58 -9.54
N ASN A 184 10.51 1.26 -8.64
CA ASN A 184 10.25 2.04 -7.44
C ASN A 184 10.65 1.21 -6.23
N MET A 185 11.47 1.76 -5.35
CA MET A 185 11.86 1.14 -4.09
C MET A 185 11.61 2.14 -2.95
N LEU A 186 10.63 1.87 -2.11
CA LEU A 186 10.28 2.72 -0.98
C LEU A 186 10.75 2.06 0.30
N VAL A 187 11.59 2.73 1.05
CA VAL A 187 12.11 2.23 2.33
C VAL A 187 11.42 2.98 3.46
N TYR A 188 10.77 2.23 4.34
CA TYR A 188 10.15 2.73 5.55
C TYR A 188 10.86 2.16 6.77
N GLN A 189 11.14 2.99 7.75
CA GLN A 189 11.65 2.57 9.05
C GLN A 189 10.49 2.37 10.02
N ILE A 190 10.38 1.20 10.61
CA ILE A 190 9.37 0.93 11.64
C ILE A 190 9.74 1.72 12.91
N VAL A 191 8.78 2.52 13.39
CA VAL A 191 8.95 3.35 14.59
C VAL A 191 8.12 2.84 15.77
N GLY A 192 7.19 1.91 15.54
CA GLY A 192 6.36 1.29 16.58
C GLY A 192 5.64 0.04 16.07
N GLY A 193 5.22 -0.85 16.97
CA GLY A 193 4.42 -2.05 16.67
C GLY A 193 5.20 -3.30 16.24
N MET A 194 6.50 -3.18 15.98
CA MET A 194 7.39 -4.31 15.67
C MET A 194 8.70 -4.18 16.45
N GLN A 195 9.55 -5.22 16.37
CA GLN A 195 10.87 -5.18 17.00
C GLN A 195 11.70 -4.00 16.48
N ALA A 196 12.56 -3.47 17.35
CA ALA A 196 13.50 -2.41 16.98
C ALA A 196 14.39 -2.83 15.81
N ASN A 197 14.94 -1.84 15.10
CA ASN A 197 15.81 -2.03 13.93
C ASN A 197 15.12 -2.80 12.79
N THR A 198 13.81 -2.62 12.62
CA THR A 198 13.04 -3.19 11.52
C THR A 198 12.77 -2.13 10.46
N PHE A 199 12.92 -2.52 9.22
CA PHE A 199 12.59 -1.74 8.03
C PHE A 199 11.60 -2.52 7.17
N MET A 200 10.77 -1.78 6.45
CA MET A 200 9.90 -2.32 5.41
C MET A 200 10.35 -1.73 4.08
N VAL A 201 10.61 -2.58 3.09
CA VAL A 201 10.92 -2.16 1.74
C VAL A 201 9.78 -2.57 0.82
N LEU A 202 9.25 -1.61 0.09
CA LEU A 202 8.08 -1.77 -0.76
C LEU A 202 8.46 -1.57 -2.23
N PHE A 203 8.05 -2.52 -3.07
CA PHE A 203 8.23 -2.46 -4.52
C PHE A 203 6.85 -2.57 -5.19
N PRO A 204 6.22 -1.45 -5.56
CA PRO A 204 4.94 -1.44 -6.25
C PRO A 204 5.13 -1.78 -7.73
N TRP A 205 4.29 -2.68 -8.27
CA TRP A 205 4.34 -3.14 -9.65
C TRP A 205 3.00 -3.00 -10.36
N LYS A 206 3.05 -2.65 -11.65
CA LYS A 206 1.88 -2.62 -12.55
C LYS A 206 1.41 -4.03 -12.91
N SER A 207 2.32 -4.98 -13.00
CA SER A 207 2.05 -6.40 -13.27
C SER A 207 3.08 -7.27 -12.56
N LEU A 208 2.85 -8.60 -12.52
CA LEU A 208 3.82 -9.56 -11.98
C LEU A 208 5.09 -9.67 -12.82
N GLU A 209 5.15 -9.05 -14.00
CA GLU A 209 6.41 -8.92 -14.76
C GLU A 209 7.50 -8.19 -13.98
N GLY A 210 7.13 -7.37 -12.97
CA GLY A 210 8.08 -6.80 -12.03
C GLY A 210 8.95 -7.83 -11.30
N LEU A 211 8.52 -9.09 -11.20
CA LEU A 211 9.37 -10.18 -10.69
C LEU A 211 10.61 -10.44 -11.55
N ALA A 212 10.54 -10.13 -12.84
CA ALA A 212 11.68 -10.31 -13.75
C ALA A 212 12.82 -9.30 -13.50
N THR A 213 12.57 -8.25 -12.73
CA THR A 213 13.62 -7.30 -12.30
C THR A 213 14.50 -7.89 -11.19
N ILE A 214 14.11 -9.04 -10.61
CA ILE A 214 14.80 -9.73 -9.53
C ILE A 214 15.27 -11.11 -10.02
N PRO A 215 16.56 -11.44 -9.97
CA PRO A 215 17.71 -10.61 -9.57
C PRO A 215 18.05 -9.53 -10.60
N HIS A 216 18.64 -8.44 -10.13
CA HIS A 216 19.08 -7.36 -11.02
C HIS A 216 20.01 -7.86 -12.13
N GLY A 217 19.85 -7.29 -13.33
CA GLY A 217 20.65 -7.63 -14.49
C GLY A 217 22.07 -7.06 -14.47
N LYS A 218 22.82 -7.35 -15.55
CA LYS A 218 24.21 -6.92 -15.70
C LYS A 218 24.39 -5.41 -15.53
N ASP A 219 23.52 -4.60 -16.13
CA ASP A 219 23.64 -3.13 -16.11
C ASP A 219 23.61 -2.56 -14.69
N TYR A 220 22.80 -3.15 -13.82
CA TYR A 220 22.76 -2.78 -12.41
C TYR A 220 24.07 -3.10 -11.70
N TRP A 221 24.64 -4.29 -11.93
CA TRP A 221 25.88 -4.69 -11.27
C TRP A 221 27.10 -3.92 -11.81
N ASP A 222 27.12 -3.61 -13.10
CA ASP A 222 28.15 -2.73 -13.69
C ASP A 222 28.04 -1.31 -13.11
N ALA A 223 26.81 -0.82 -12.90
CA ALA A 223 26.58 0.47 -12.25
C ALA A 223 26.99 0.48 -10.77
N MET A 224 26.77 -0.63 -10.07
CA MET A 224 27.22 -0.84 -8.68
C MET A 224 28.75 -0.73 -8.58
N GLY A 225 29.48 -1.28 -9.56
CA GLY A 225 30.93 -1.28 -9.66
C GLY A 225 31.61 -2.48 -8.98
N ASP A 226 32.82 -2.75 -9.42
CA ASP A 226 33.61 -3.89 -8.97
C ASP A 226 33.86 -3.85 -7.46
N GLY A 227 33.79 -4.99 -6.81
CA GLY A 227 33.94 -5.17 -5.36
C GLY A 227 32.78 -4.65 -4.49
N ASN A 228 31.90 -3.82 -5.03
CA ASN A 228 30.76 -3.31 -4.27
C ASN A 228 29.68 -4.38 -4.09
N ARG A 229 29.59 -5.37 -4.97
CA ARG A 229 28.71 -6.52 -4.79
C ARG A 229 29.12 -7.33 -3.56
N ASP A 230 30.41 -7.70 -3.47
CA ASP A 230 30.93 -8.45 -2.31
C ASP A 230 30.78 -7.66 -1.01
N LYS A 231 30.98 -6.33 -1.08
CA LYS A 231 30.76 -5.44 0.05
C LYS A 231 29.28 -5.44 0.48
N LEU A 232 28.34 -5.37 -0.46
CA LEU A 232 26.91 -5.41 -0.17
C LEU A 232 26.50 -6.75 0.44
N ASP A 233 26.98 -7.86 -0.13
CA ASP A 233 26.71 -9.22 0.37
C ASP A 233 27.25 -9.37 1.80
N LYS A 234 28.45 -8.86 2.08
CA LYS A 234 29.02 -8.82 3.43
C LYS A 234 28.16 -7.99 4.38
N ILE A 235 27.77 -6.77 3.99
CA ILE A 235 26.90 -5.91 4.80
C ILE A 235 25.62 -6.64 5.14
N ASN A 236 24.95 -7.26 4.17
CA ASN A 236 23.68 -7.95 4.37
C ASN A 236 23.85 -9.16 5.33
N SER A 237 24.85 -10.00 5.10
CA SER A 237 25.11 -11.19 5.94
C SER A 237 25.49 -10.84 7.39
N GLU A 238 26.19 -9.74 7.59
CA GLU A 238 26.56 -9.26 8.93
C GLU A 238 25.43 -8.51 9.64
N SER A 239 24.53 -7.86 8.89
CA SER A 239 23.52 -6.98 9.45
C SER A 239 22.13 -7.61 9.59
N ILE A 240 21.69 -8.46 8.64
CA ILE A 240 20.31 -8.95 8.59
C ILE A 240 20.14 -10.15 9.52
N VAL A 241 19.07 -10.13 10.30
CA VAL A 241 18.61 -11.26 11.15
C VAL A 241 17.40 -11.95 10.54
N LEU A 242 16.52 -11.15 9.92
CA LEU A 242 15.30 -11.60 9.27
C LEU A 242 15.13 -10.83 7.97
N ASP A 243 14.83 -11.56 6.91
CA ASP A 243 14.37 -11.03 5.64
C ASP A 243 13.14 -11.85 5.23
N ASP A 244 11.95 -11.28 5.47
CA ASP A 244 10.65 -11.90 5.18
C ASP A 244 10.03 -11.20 3.99
N VAL A 245 9.73 -11.97 2.94
CA VAL A 245 9.28 -11.44 1.65
C VAL A 245 7.92 -12.01 1.28
N GLY A 246 6.96 -11.11 1.06
CA GLY A 246 5.66 -11.45 0.52
C GLY A 246 5.35 -10.70 -0.77
N ILE A 247 4.50 -11.29 -1.60
CA ILE A 247 3.97 -10.65 -2.81
C ILE A 247 2.46 -10.57 -2.66
N TYR A 248 1.93 -9.36 -2.79
CA TYR A 248 0.54 -9.05 -2.55
C TYR A 248 -0.10 -8.42 -3.78
N GLY A 249 -1.38 -8.72 -4.01
CA GLY A 249 -2.22 -8.01 -4.95
C GLY A 249 -3.08 -6.98 -4.23
N PHE A 250 -3.21 -5.77 -4.78
CA PHE A 250 -4.17 -4.79 -4.26
C PHE A 250 -5.60 -5.33 -4.41
N ASN A 251 -6.41 -5.12 -3.37
CA ASN A 251 -7.80 -5.54 -3.35
C ASN A 251 -8.74 -4.32 -3.23
N PRO A 252 -9.34 -3.85 -4.35
CA PRO A 252 -10.24 -2.69 -4.33
C PRO A 252 -11.51 -2.90 -3.50
N GLN A 253 -11.93 -4.15 -3.28
CA GLN A 253 -13.16 -4.45 -2.54
C GLN A 253 -12.99 -4.28 -1.02
N LEU A 254 -11.75 -4.38 -0.54
CA LEU A 254 -11.39 -4.22 0.87
C LEU A 254 -10.72 -2.86 1.13
N SER A 255 -10.40 -2.13 0.07
CA SER A 255 -9.79 -0.81 0.11
C SER A 255 -10.87 0.27 0.24
N TYR A 256 -10.55 1.33 1.00
CA TYR A 256 -11.30 2.57 1.01
C TYR A 256 -10.40 3.68 0.47
N VAL A 257 -10.59 4.03 -0.78
CA VAL A 257 -9.70 4.96 -1.51
C VAL A 257 -10.43 6.25 -1.88
N PRO A 258 -9.71 7.36 -2.12
CA PRO A 258 -10.28 8.59 -2.65
C PRO A 258 -11.01 8.36 -3.97
N ALA A 259 -12.04 9.15 -4.27
CA ALA A 259 -12.84 9.04 -5.49
C ALA A 259 -11.99 9.18 -6.77
N GLU A 260 -10.88 9.94 -6.68
CA GLU A 260 -9.92 10.16 -7.75
C GLU A 260 -9.27 8.86 -8.22
N PHE A 261 -9.08 7.88 -7.34
CA PHE A 261 -8.54 6.56 -7.70
C PHE A 261 -9.43 5.86 -8.72
N ALA A 262 -10.75 5.83 -8.46
CA ALA A 262 -11.72 5.22 -9.37
C ALA A 262 -11.88 6.01 -10.70
N THR A 263 -11.56 7.30 -10.69
CA THR A 263 -11.52 8.15 -11.88
C THR A 263 -10.24 7.90 -12.69
N ALA A 264 -9.10 7.75 -12.01
CA ALA A 264 -7.80 7.49 -12.63
C ALA A 264 -7.71 6.09 -13.24
N ASP A 265 -8.35 5.10 -12.59
CA ASP A 265 -8.36 3.72 -13.07
C ASP A 265 -9.60 2.95 -12.57
N ALA A 266 -10.31 2.32 -13.52
CA ALA A 266 -11.51 1.54 -13.24
C ALA A 266 -11.27 0.33 -12.30
N PHE A 267 -10.03 -0.11 -12.13
CA PHE A 267 -9.65 -1.14 -11.18
C PHE A 267 -10.12 -0.80 -9.76
N TRP A 268 -10.03 0.47 -9.36
CA TRP A 268 -10.37 0.94 -8.03
C TRP A 268 -11.87 1.18 -7.80
N LYS A 269 -12.70 0.94 -8.82
CA LYS A 269 -14.16 1.05 -8.63
C LYS A 269 -14.62 0.03 -7.60
N PHE A 270 -15.11 0.54 -6.48
CA PHE A 270 -15.71 -0.29 -5.44
C PHE A 270 -16.92 -1.05 -5.99
N LYS A 271 -17.01 -2.33 -5.67
CA LYS A 271 -18.16 -3.17 -5.98
C LYS A 271 -18.62 -3.83 -4.68
N PRO A 272 -19.88 -3.59 -4.21
CA PRO A 272 -20.39 -4.30 -3.06
C PRO A 272 -20.28 -5.81 -3.29
N MET A 273 -19.75 -6.53 -2.32
CA MET A 273 -19.79 -8.00 -2.37
C MET A 273 -21.21 -8.44 -2.08
N ASN A 274 -21.86 -9.07 -3.06
CA ASN A 274 -23.15 -9.70 -2.83
C ASN A 274 -22.96 -10.85 -1.86
N SER A 275 -23.87 -11.00 -0.91
CA SER A 275 -23.87 -12.06 0.11
C SER A 275 -24.05 -13.50 -0.44
N THR A 276 -24.00 -13.68 -1.75
CA THR A 276 -24.02 -15.00 -2.38
C THR A 276 -22.64 -15.63 -2.26
N PRO A 277 -22.47 -16.80 -1.61
CA PRO A 277 -21.20 -17.47 -1.51
C PRO A 277 -20.64 -17.73 -2.91
N GLN A 278 -19.46 -17.22 -3.20
CA GLN A 278 -18.72 -17.61 -4.40
C GLN A 278 -18.38 -19.10 -4.25
N PRO A 279 -18.68 -19.96 -5.25
CA PRO A 279 -18.32 -21.36 -5.16
C PRO A 279 -16.82 -21.49 -4.90
N ALA A 280 -16.46 -22.27 -3.88
CA ALA A 280 -15.08 -22.54 -3.54
C ALA A 280 -14.34 -22.99 -4.80
N VAL A 281 -13.20 -22.37 -5.09
CA VAL A 281 -12.28 -22.81 -6.15
C VAL A 281 -11.95 -24.26 -5.83
N THR A 282 -12.47 -25.16 -6.63
CA THR A 282 -12.28 -26.61 -6.45
C THR A 282 -10.79 -26.90 -6.56
N ALA A 283 -10.16 -27.28 -5.45
CA ALA A 283 -8.78 -27.71 -5.45
C ALA A 283 -8.61 -28.81 -6.51
N VAL A 284 -7.73 -28.56 -7.48
CA VAL A 284 -7.38 -29.54 -8.50
C VAL A 284 -6.83 -30.78 -7.78
N LYS A 285 -7.63 -31.85 -7.73
CA LYS A 285 -7.18 -33.14 -7.21
C LYS A 285 -5.96 -33.59 -8.00
N LYS A 286 -4.81 -33.66 -7.34
CA LYS A 286 -3.61 -34.28 -7.91
C LYS A 286 -3.96 -35.72 -8.32
N PRO A 287 -3.61 -36.16 -9.55
CA PRO A 287 -3.83 -37.55 -9.95
C PRO A 287 -3.00 -38.48 -9.02
N VAL A 288 -3.69 -39.43 -8.40
CA VAL A 288 -3.05 -40.51 -7.66
C VAL A 288 -2.35 -41.40 -8.71
N LYS A 289 -1.01 -41.40 -8.71
CA LYS A 289 -0.24 -42.40 -9.47
C LYS A 289 -0.50 -43.79 -8.87
N ARG A 290 -1.06 -44.67 -9.68
CA ARG A 290 -1.02 -46.13 -9.44
C ARG A 290 0.33 -46.68 -9.87
#